data_d62dd3a01cd9fc1f7e84b527e6b3c152
#
_entry.id   d62dd3a01cd9fc1f7e84b527e6b3c152
#
_cell.length_a   1.000
_cell.length_b   1.000
_cell.length_c   1.000
_cell.angle_alpha   90.00
_cell.angle_beta   90.00
_cell.angle_gamma   90.00
#
_symmetry.space_group_name_H-M   'P 1'
#
loop_
_entity.id
_entity.type
_entity.pdbx_description
1 polymer ?
#
loop_
_entity_poly.entity_id
_entity_poly.type
_entity_poly.pdbx_seq_one_letter_code
_entity_poly.pdbx_strand_id
1 'polypeptide(L)'
;MSKDSIGILLQGGVNDSSEKVVKAYQENFPDAEILFSTWKTENVKNISCNVLQLEEPKPVPLSHVCVNNWAAEEFSKYISSKDISQNHINHQIKGSLYGLKKMDADIIMKCRTDQVIQNKHIFQLYEKALSKNKIMITNLATFEDIDYWASDICQISTRETLLDYWNSIEYFDGTCPPAVEIYLTTNYILRGKKDLSPWKEVLRKYFYVKDFVKDFQIGQWMKFTPEWNI
;
A
#
# COMPACT_ATOMS: atom_id res chain seq x y z
N MET A 1 -1.66 23.32 20.87
CA MET A 1 -0.95 22.23 20.15
C MET A 1 -1.15 22.49 18.67
N SER A 2 -0.10 22.53 17.85
CA SER A 2 -0.24 22.57 16.40
C SER A 2 -0.94 21.28 15.96
N LYS A 3 -1.86 21.40 15.01
CA LYS A 3 -2.51 20.25 14.39
C LYS A 3 -1.44 19.49 13.59
N ASP A 4 -1.38 18.14 13.71
CA ASP A 4 -0.47 17.32 12.91
C ASP A 4 -0.72 17.59 11.41
N SER A 5 0.32 17.78 10.63
CA SER A 5 0.23 17.95 9.19
C SER A 5 -0.07 16.62 8.51
N ILE A 6 -0.89 16.65 7.46
CA ILE A 6 -1.31 15.45 6.74
C ILE A 6 -0.70 15.37 5.35
N GLY A 7 -0.35 14.16 4.94
CA GLY A 7 0.21 13.87 3.64
C GLY A 7 -0.45 12.68 2.96
N ILE A 8 -0.41 12.67 1.63
CA ILE A 8 -0.93 11.59 0.79
C ILE A 8 0.17 11.18 -0.19
N LEU A 9 0.66 9.96 -0.03
CA LEU A 9 1.62 9.35 -0.94
C LEU A 9 0.88 8.44 -1.92
N LEU A 10 0.84 8.82 -3.17
CA LEU A 10 0.34 8.01 -4.27
C LEU A 10 1.51 7.26 -4.91
N GLN A 11 1.55 5.94 -4.78
CA GLN A 11 2.66 5.11 -5.26
C GLN A 11 2.21 4.18 -6.38
N GLY A 12 2.91 4.20 -7.52
CA GLY A 12 2.65 3.29 -8.65
C GLY A 12 2.97 3.91 -10.01
N GLY A 13 2.64 3.18 -11.09
CA GLY A 13 2.72 3.69 -12.45
C GLY A 13 1.64 4.73 -12.75
N VAL A 14 1.83 5.51 -13.81
CA VAL A 14 0.81 6.41 -14.35
C VAL A 14 -0.18 5.61 -15.18
N ASN A 15 -1.46 5.88 -15.02
CA ASN A 15 -2.55 5.28 -15.78
C ASN A 15 -3.60 6.35 -16.14
N ASP A 16 -4.60 5.98 -16.93
CA ASP A 16 -5.63 6.90 -17.43
C ASP A 16 -6.46 7.58 -16.34
N SER A 17 -6.48 7.04 -15.13
CA SER A 17 -7.20 7.60 -14.00
C SER A 17 -6.33 8.44 -13.06
N SER A 18 -5.01 8.39 -13.19
CA SER A 18 -4.09 9.02 -12.23
C SER A 18 -4.33 10.52 -12.03
N GLU A 19 -4.61 11.26 -13.11
CA GLU A 19 -4.96 12.68 -13.01
C GLU A 19 -6.24 12.90 -12.20
N LYS A 20 -7.28 12.08 -12.43
CA LYS A 20 -8.55 12.15 -11.70
C LYS A 20 -8.37 11.80 -10.22
N VAL A 21 -7.53 10.80 -9.94
CA VAL A 21 -7.18 10.40 -8.58
C VAL A 21 -6.51 11.55 -7.82
N VAL A 22 -5.52 12.21 -8.43
CA VAL A 22 -4.84 13.37 -7.83
C VAL A 22 -5.83 14.50 -7.55
N LYS A 23 -6.69 14.86 -8.52
CA LYS A 23 -7.71 15.90 -8.34
C LYS A 23 -8.69 15.57 -7.22
N ALA A 24 -9.16 14.32 -7.15
CA ALA A 24 -10.06 13.89 -6.08
C ALA A 24 -9.41 14.03 -4.69
N TYR A 25 -8.13 13.72 -4.56
CA TYR A 25 -7.42 13.92 -3.29
C TYR A 25 -7.23 15.41 -2.97
N GLN A 26 -6.91 16.26 -3.95
CA GLN A 26 -6.81 17.71 -3.76
C GLN A 26 -8.15 18.31 -3.29
N GLU A 27 -9.27 17.84 -3.84
CA GLU A 27 -10.61 18.27 -3.45
C GLU A 27 -11.05 17.76 -2.05
N ASN A 28 -10.71 16.50 -1.76
CA ASN A 28 -11.10 15.87 -0.49
C ASN A 28 -10.22 16.32 0.70
N PHE A 29 -8.95 16.66 0.43
CA PHE A 29 -7.94 17.00 1.43
C PHE A 29 -7.11 18.21 0.97
N PRO A 30 -7.71 19.42 0.90
CA PRO A 30 -7.10 20.60 0.30
C PRO A 30 -5.82 21.07 1.03
N ASP A 31 -5.68 20.75 2.31
CA ASP A 31 -4.52 21.13 3.13
C ASP A 31 -3.44 20.03 3.18
N ALA A 32 -3.62 18.93 2.45
CA ALA A 32 -2.67 17.81 2.48
C ALA A 32 -1.47 18.05 1.55
N GLU A 33 -0.30 17.66 2.00
CA GLU A 33 0.85 17.45 1.11
C GLU A 33 0.56 16.23 0.22
N ILE A 34 0.53 16.39 -1.12
CA ILE A 34 0.30 15.28 -2.05
C ILE A 34 1.58 15.04 -2.86
N LEU A 35 2.09 13.81 -2.79
CA LEU A 35 3.25 13.36 -3.54
C LEU A 35 2.89 12.14 -4.40
N PHE A 36 3.16 12.25 -5.70
CA PHE A 36 3.03 11.14 -6.66
C PHE A 36 4.41 10.50 -6.89
N SER A 37 4.63 9.29 -6.39
CA SER A 37 5.88 8.54 -6.51
C SER A 37 5.76 7.50 -7.63
N THR A 38 6.54 7.68 -8.70
CA THR A 38 6.48 6.88 -9.91
C THR A 38 7.86 6.68 -10.56
N TRP A 39 7.90 6.26 -11.81
CA TRP A 39 9.12 5.86 -12.54
C TRP A 39 9.52 6.92 -13.57
N LYS A 40 10.81 7.03 -13.84
CA LYS A 40 11.33 7.95 -14.88
C LYS A 40 10.83 7.61 -16.29
N THR A 41 10.40 6.39 -16.49
CA THR A 41 9.80 5.90 -17.75
C THR A 41 8.39 6.44 -17.98
N GLU A 42 7.74 6.96 -16.93
CA GLU A 42 6.35 7.40 -16.98
C GLU A 42 6.18 8.85 -17.43
N ASN A 43 5.10 9.11 -18.18
CA ASN A 43 4.72 10.45 -18.59
C ASN A 43 3.85 11.12 -17.51
N VAL A 44 4.42 12.09 -16.82
CA VAL A 44 3.78 12.78 -15.68
C VAL A 44 3.22 14.17 -16.02
N LYS A 45 3.15 14.54 -17.29
CA LYS A 45 2.75 15.90 -17.73
C LYS A 45 1.40 16.36 -17.19
N ASN A 46 0.46 15.44 -16.98
CA ASN A 46 -0.89 15.73 -16.52
C ASN A 46 -1.07 15.56 -15.01
N ILE A 47 -0.01 15.24 -14.28
CA ILE A 47 -0.08 15.07 -12.82
C ILE A 47 0.09 16.44 -12.16
N SER A 48 -0.96 16.94 -11.52
CA SER A 48 -1.07 18.29 -10.96
C SER A 48 -0.64 18.41 -9.49
N CYS A 49 0.25 17.54 -9.01
CA CYS A 49 0.85 17.61 -7.67
C CYS A 49 2.37 17.43 -7.74
N ASN A 50 3.04 17.44 -6.58
CA ASN A 50 4.46 17.13 -6.51
C ASN A 50 4.72 15.70 -7.02
N VAL A 51 5.73 15.54 -7.88
CA VAL A 51 6.07 14.24 -8.47
C VAL A 51 7.50 13.86 -8.10
N LEU A 52 7.68 12.61 -7.67
CA LEU A 52 8.97 11.97 -7.48
C LEU A 52 9.13 10.87 -8.53
N GLN A 53 10.03 11.08 -9.49
CA GLN A 53 10.36 10.06 -10.49
C GLN A 53 11.63 9.32 -10.10
N LEU A 54 11.53 8.00 -9.98
CA LEU A 54 12.61 7.10 -9.57
C LEU A 54 13.05 6.21 -10.74
N GLU A 55 14.29 5.73 -10.70
CA GLU A 55 14.70 4.63 -11.57
C GLU A 55 13.85 3.40 -11.27
N GLU A 56 13.22 2.85 -12.30
CA GLU A 56 12.35 1.68 -12.19
C GLU A 56 13.15 0.44 -11.78
N PRO A 57 12.74 -0.30 -10.73
CA PRO A 57 13.38 -1.57 -10.41
C PRO A 57 13.04 -2.60 -11.49
N LYS A 58 13.97 -3.51 -11.75
CA LYS A 58 13.68 -4.63 -12.65
C LYS A 58 12.58 -5.50 -12.05
N PRO A 59 11.56 -5.89 -12.82
CA PRO A 59 10.57 -6.86 -12.40
C PRO A 59 11.25 -8.18 -12.04
N VAL A 60 10.77 -8.83 -10.98
CA VAL A 60 11.26 -10.15 -10.59
C VAL A 60 10.27 -11.19 -11.07
N PRO A 61 10.70 -12.23 -11.79
CA PRO A 61 9.82 -13.30 -12.21
C PRO A 61 9.18 -14.00 -11.00
N LEU A 62 7.87 -14.26 -11.08
CA LEU A 62 7.21 -15.16 -10.13
C LEU A 62 7.70 -16.58 -10.42
N SER A 63 8.48 -17.17 -9.53
CA SER A 63 8.75 -18.60 -9.61
C SER A 63 7.47 -19.36 -9.23
N HIS A 64 7.05 -20.31 -10.08
CA HIS A 64 5.80 -21.09 -9.89
C HIS A 64 5.76 -21.98 -8.63
N VAL A 65 6.77 -21.92 -7.76
CA VAL A 65 7.02 -22.95 -6.73
C VAL A 65 6.40 -22.65 -5.37
N CYS A 66 5.88 -21.45 -5.12
CA CYS A 66 5.54 -21.03 -3.76
C CYS A 66 4.11 -20.58 -3.53
N VAL A 67 3.21 -20.88 -4.43
CA VAL A 67 1.78 -20.79 -4.10
C VAL A 67 1.43 -22.07 -3.35
N ASN A 68 0.96 -21.97 -2.09
CA ASN A 68 0.43 -23.11 -1.36
C ASN A 68 -0.41 -23.98 -2.30
N ASN A 69 -0.23 -25.28 -2.28
CA ASN A 69 -0.75 -26.22 -3.28
C ASN A 69 -2.21 -25.97 -3.74
N TRP A 70 -3.11 -25.55 -2.83
CA TRP A 70 -4.51 -25.26 -3.21
C TRP A 70 -4.65 -23.97 -4.04
N ALA A 71 -3.86 -22.94 -3.75
CA ALA A 71 -3.89 -21.71 -4.52
C ALA A 71 -3.18 -21.89 -5.88
N ALA A 72 -2.16 -22.77 -5.96
CA ALA A 72 -1.50 -23.11 -7.21
C ALA A 72 -2.44 -23.83 -8.19
N GLU A 73 -3.28 -24.74 -7.72
CA GLU A 73 -4.28 -25.43 -8.54
C GLU A 73 -5.37 -24.47 -9.04
N GLU A 74 -5.85 -23.56 -8.22
CA GLU A 74 -6.83 -22.54 -8.64
C GLU A 74 -6.21 -21.49 -9.58
N PHE A 75 -5.03 -20.98 -9.28
CA PHE A 75 -4.36 -19.98 -10.12
C PHE A 75 -3.83 -20.57 -11.44
N SER A 76 -3.41 -21.84 -11.47
CA SER A 76 -2.95 -22.49 -12.71
C SER A 76 -4.03 -22.58 -13.78
N LYS A 77 -5.30 -22.51 -13.39
CA LYS A 77 -6.43 -22.45 -14.34
C LYS A 77 -6.55 -21.11 -15.07
N TYR A 78 -5.97 -20.05 -14.52
CA TYR A 78 -6.08 -18.68 -15.03
C TYR A 78 -4.77 -18.13 -15.61
N ILE A 79 -3.63 -18.79 -15.39
CA ILE A 79 -2.34 -18.37 -15.90
C ILE A 79 -1.99 -19.27 -17.09
N SER A 80 -2.06 -18.70 -18.29
CA SER A 80 -1.50 -19.40 -19.45
C SER A 80 0.02 -19.54 -19.25
N SER A 81 0.59 -20.70 -19.61
CA SER A 81 2.02 -20.99 -19.47
C SER A 81 2.96 -20.06 -20.26
N LYS A 82 2.43 -19.05 -20.93
CA LYS A 82 3.15 -18.02 -21.70
C LYS A 82 3.30 -16.69 -20.98
N ASP A 83 2.48 -16.40 -19.97
CA ASP A 83 2.57 -15.17 -19.21
C ASP A 83 3.38 -15.43 -17.94
N ILE A 84 4.68 -15.15 -18.00
CA ILE A 84 5.50 -15.00 -16.80
C ILE A 84 4.95 -13.76 -16.10
N SER A 85 4.04 -13.95 -15.14
CA SER A 85 3.54 -12.85 -14.34
C SER A 85 4.70 -12.21 -13.61
N GLN A 86 4.91 -10.93 -13.87
CA GLN A 86 5.98 -10.18 -13.24
C GLN A 86 5.50 -9.70 -11.87
N ASN A 87 6.35 -9.88 -10.87
CA ASN A 87 6.09 -9.39 -9.53
C ASN A 87 6.57 -7.94 -9.40
N HIS A 88 5.69 -7.05 -8.90
CA HIS A 88 5.97 -5.64 -8.69
C HIS A 88 6.26 -5.28 -7.22
N ILE A 89 6.61 -6.25 -6.36
CA ILE A 89 6.95 -6.00 -4.93
C ILE A 89 8.05 -4.93 -4.82
N ASN A 90 9.12 -5.05 -5.61
CA ASN A 90 10.23 -4.09 -5.55
C ASN A 90 9.84 -2.68 -6.00
N HIS A 91 8.89 -2.57 -6.91
CA HIS A 91 8.31 -1.27 -7.28
C HIS A 91 7.58 -0.66 -6.07
N GLN A 92 6.79 -1.45 -5.37
CA GLN A 92 6.06 -0.98 -4.21
C GLN A 92 7.00 -0.58 -3.07
N ILE A 93 8.03 -1.40 -2.78
CA ILE A 93 9.04 -1.08 -1.76
C ILE A 93 9.75 0.24 -2.10
N LYS A 94 10.30 0.35 -3.31
CA LYS A 94 11.07 1.52 -3.73
C LYS A 94 10.21 2.78 -3.75
N GLY A 95 9.06 2.72 -4.41
CA GLY A 95 8.17 3.85 -4.56
C GLY A 95 7.65 4.38 -3.22
N SER A 96 7.27 3.47 -2.30
CA SER A 96 6.79 3.83 -0.96
C SER A 96 7.92 4.40 -0.10
N LEU A 97 9.05 3.71 0.01
CA LEU A 97 10.16 4.13 0.88
C LEU A 97 10.71 5.51 0.48
N TYR A 98 11.01 5.70 -0.80
CA TYR A 98 11.57 6.97 -1.27
C TYR A 98 10.53 8.09 -1.29
N GLY A 99 9.26 7.77 -1.55
CA GLY A 99 8.16 8.71 -1.41
C GLY A 99 8.04 9.22 0.03
N LEU A 100 7.98 8.32 1.01
CA LEU A 100 7.94 8.67 2.44
C LEU A 100 9.15 9.50 2.90
N LYS A 101 10.35 9.19 2.39
CA LYS A 101 11.56 9.98 2.70
C LYS A 101 11.49 11.41 2.16
N LYS A 102 10.75 11.64 1.08
CA LYS A 102 10.62 12.95 0.43
C LYS A 102 9.56 13.82 1.07
N MET A 103 8.57 13.25 1.75
CA MET A 103 7.48 13.97 2.39
C MET A 103 7.89 14.48 3.78
N ASP A 104 7.28 15.62 4.19
CA ASP A 104 7.51 16.24 5.50
C ASP A 104 6.29 16.16 6.44
N ALA A 105 5.14 15.69 5.94
CA ALA A 105 3.91 15.56 6.73
C ALA A 105 4.06 14.59 7.92
N ASP A 106 3.40 14.91 9.05
CA ASP A 106 3.45 14.12 10.29
C ASP A 106 2.68 12.80 10.18
N ILE A 107 1.48 12.84 9.58
CA ILE A 107 0.61 11.68 9.34
C ILE A 107 0.47 11.49 7.85
N ILE A 108 0.79 10.31 7.35
CA ILE A 108 0.75 10.01 5.92
C ILE A 108 -0.22 8.87 5.64
N MET A 109 -1.01 9.04 4.59
CA MET A 109 -1.77 8.01 3.93
C MET A 109 -1.03 7.56 2.66
N LYS A 110 -0.50 6.33 2.65
CA LYS A 110 0.09 5.71 1.47
C LYS A 110 -0.99 4.94 0.73
N CYS A 111 -1.21 5.29 -0.53
CA CYS A 111 -2.19 4.66 -1.42
C CYS A 111 -1.56 4.31 -2.77
N ARG A 112 -2.33 3.63 -3.61
CA ARG A 112 -1.99 3.37 -5.02
C ARG A 112 -2.43 4.55 -5.89
N THR A 113 -1.83 4.66 -7.08
CA THR A 113 -2.14 5.70 -8.08
C THR A 113 -3.49 5.50 -8.79
N ASP A 114 -4.15 4.36 -8.57
CA ASP A 114 -5.44 3.97 -9.16
C ASP A 114 -6.58 3.89 -8.13
N GLN A 115 -6.38 4.45 -6.94
CA GLN A 115 -7.35 4.40 -5.82
C GLN A 115 -7.67 5.77 -5.26
N VAL A 116 -8.92 5.96 -4.85
CA VAL A 116 -9.38 7.14 -4.11
C VAL A 116 -10.05 6.70 -2.81
N ILE A 117 -9.57 7.23 -1.69
CA ILE A 117 -10.26 7.16 -0.40
C ILE A 117 -11.26 8.30 -0.35
N GLN A 118 -12.55 7.97 -0.32
CA GLN A 118 -13.64 8.98 -0.35
C GLN A 118 -13.98 9.53 1.02
N ASN A 119 -13.66 8.79 2.10
CA ASN A 119 -13.92 9.26 3.45
C ASN A 119 -13.02 10.46 3.81
N LYS A 120 -13.56 11.66 3.73
CA LYS A 120 -12.88 12.93 4.09
C LYS A 120 -12.45 13.01 5.56
N HIS A 121 -13.00 12.12 6.41
CA HIS A 121 -12.68 12.05 7.84
C HIS A 121 -11.69 10.94 8.20
N ILE A 122 -11.04 10.34 7.20
CA ILE A 122 -10.18 9.17 7.42
C ILE A 122 -9.00 9.48 8.37
N PHE A 123 -8.39 10.65 8.28
CA PHE A 123 -7.32 11.07 9.17
C PHE A 123 -7.84 11.30 10.60
N GLN A 124 -9.04 11.86 10.77
CA GLN A 124 -9.67 11.99 12.08
C GLN A 124 -10.00 10.62 12.70
N LEU A 125 -10.36 9.63 11.86
CA LEU A 125 -10.57 8.26 12.32
C LEU A 125 -9.27 7.66 12.84
N TYR A 126 -8.15 7.91 12.16
CA TYR A 126 -6.82 7.49 12.58
C TYR A 126 -6.40 8.17 13.90
N GLU A 127 -6.58 9.49 14.01
CA GLU A 127 -6.24 10.27 15.22
C GLU A 127 -7.00 9.80 16.47
N LYS A 128 -8.24 9.32 16.30
CA LYS A 128 -9.05 8.74 17.39
C LYS A 128 -8.57 7.35 17.81
N ALA A 129 -7.71 6.70 17.03
CA ALA A 129 -7.09 5.45 17.44
C ALA A 129 -6.21 5.70 18.67
N LEU A 130 -6.33 4.83 19.69
CA LEU A 130 -5.65 4.98 20.99
C LEU A 130 -4.12 4.90 20.91
N SER A 131 -3.54 4.58 19.76
CA SER A 131 -2.09 4.46 19.59
C SER A 131 -1.67 4.96 18.21
N LYS A 132 -0.94 6.08 18.19
CA LYS A 132 -0.34 6.64 16.97
C LYS A 132 0.77 5.77 16.34
N ASN A 133 1.20 4.71 17.04
CA ASN A 133 2.28 3.82 16.57
C ASN A 133 1.77 2.59 15.80
N LYS A 134 0.47 2.53 15.50
CA LYS A 134 -0.11 1.47 14.68
C LYS A 134 -0.34 1.96 13.27
N ILE A 135 -0.25 1.04 12.33
CA ILE A 135 -0.61 1.30 10.93
C ILE A 135 -2.08 0.98 10.75
N MET A 136 -2.89 1.97 10.38
CA MET A 136 -4.29 1.75 10.01
C MET A 136 -4.35 1.17 8.59
N ILE A 137 -5.00 0.02 8.45
CA ILE A 137 -5.15 -0.73 7.20
C ILE A 137 -6.59 -1.18 7.01
N THR A 138 -6.93 -1.63 5.81
CA THR A 138 -8.27 -2.15 5.51
C THR A 138 -8.42 -3.60 5.92
N ASN A 139 -9.66 -4.05 6.20
CA ASN A 139 -9.99 -5.47 6.34
C ASN A 139 -9.99 -6.22 5.01
N LEU A 140 -10.04 -5.51 3.86
CA LEU A 140 -9.85 -6.14 2.55
C LEU A 140 -8.42 -6.64 2.42
N ALA A 141 -8.24 -7.93 2.13
CA ALA A 141 -6.95 -8.61 2.09
C ALA A 141 -6.17 -8.54 3.44
N THR A 142 -6.89 -8.58 4.57
CA THR A 142 -6.33 -8.79 5.91
C THR A 142 -7.01 -9.99 6.54
N PHE A 143 -6.22 -11.00 6.94
CA PHE A 143 -6.73 -12.26 7.49
C PHE A 143 -6.13 -12.55 8.85
N GLU A 144 -6.96 -12.88 9.84
CA GLU A 144 -6.51 -13.26 11.19
C GLU A 144 -6.00 -14.71 11.29
N ASP A 145 -6.42 -15.55 10.37
CA ASP A 145 -6.15 -17.00 10.32
C ASP A 145 -5.08 -17.39 9.28
N ILE A 146 -4.54 -16.41 8.58
CA ILE A 146 -3.39 -16.59 7.68
C ILE A 146 -2.26 -15.69 8.15
N ASP A 147 -1.17 -16.31 8.61
CA ASP A 147 -0.05 -15.62 9.21
C ASP A 147 0.55 -14.52 8.30
N TYR A 148 0.73 -13.36 8.87
CA TYR A 148 1.33 -12.17 8.25
C TYR A 148 0.59 -11.62 7.03
N TRP A 149 -0.68 -11.96 6.83
CA TRP A 149 -1.46 -11.39 5.74
C TRP A 149 -2.20 -10.13 6.19
N ALA A 150 -1.53 -8.99 6.07
CA ALA A 150 -2.06 -7.66 6.34
C ALA A 150 -2.08 -6.82 5.05
N SER A 151 -3.19 -6.17 4.79
CA SER A 151 -3.42 -5.37 3.58
C SER A 151 -2.37 -4.29 3.37
N ASP A 152 -1.87 -4.18 2.15
CA ASP A 152 -0.95 -3.13 1.68
C ASP A 152 -1.64 -2.09 0.79
N ILE A 153 -2.93 -2.27 0.54
CA ILE A 153 -3.77 -1.46 -0.35
C ILE A 153 -3.72 0.01 0.03
N CYS A 154 -3.97 0.31 1.31
CA CYS A 154 -3.86 1.64 1.89
C CYS A 154 -3.33 1.53 3.32
N GLN A 155 -2.34 2.34 3.65
CA GLN A 155 -1.71 2.37 4.96
C GLN A 155 -1.71 3.81 5.48
N ILE A 156 -2.21 4.03 6.70
CA ILE A 156 -2.21 5.34 7.35
C ILE A 156 -1.52 5.23 8.69
N SER A 157 -0.50 6.05 8.89
CA SER A 157 0.21 6.14 10.18
C SER A 157 1.03 7.43 10.24
N THR A 158 1.75 7.61 11.37
CA THR A 158 2.80 8.61 11.42
C THR A 158 3.86 8.31 10.37
N ARG A 159 4.48 9.35 9.81
CA ARG A 159 5.58 9.22 8.86
C ARG A 159 6.69 8.30 9.41
N GLU A 160 7.03 8.45 10.68
CA GLU A 160 8.06 7.63 11.34
C GLU A 160 7.69 6.14 11.32
N THR A 161 6.45 5.80 11.68
CA THR A 161 5.98 4.41 11.69
C THR A 161 5.97 3.79 10.28
N LEU A 162 5.54 4.56 9.27
CA LEU A 162 5.58 4.08 7.88
C LEU A 162 7.01 3.94 7.37
N LEU A 163 7.91 4.86 7.72
CA LEU A 163 9.33 4.74 7.38
C LEU A 163 9.95 3.49 8.03
N ASP A 164 9.64 3.22 9.30
CA ASP A 164 10.09 2.01 9.99
C ASP A 164 9.56 0.74 9.29
N TYR A 165 8.29 0.73 8.89
CA TYR A 165 7.71 -0.37 8.10
C TYR A 165 8.46 -0.58 6.79
N TRP A 166 8.48 0.42 5.92
CA TRP A 166 9.03 0.28 4.56
C TRP A 166 10.56 0.13 4.52
N ASN A 167 11.28 0.66 5.52
CA ASN A 167 12.73 0.51 5.63
C ASN A 167 13.16 -0.88 6.14
N SER A 168 12.27 -1.61 6.81
CA SER A 168 12.51 -2.97 7.29
C SER A 168 12.46 -4.02 6.19
N ILE A 169 11.91 -3.67 5.01
CA ILE A 169 11.62 -4.62 3.94
C ILE A 169 12.80 -4.66 2.97
N GLU A 170 13.40 -5.84 2.78
CA GLU A 170 14.41 -6.06 1.75
C GLU A 170 13.77 -6.15 0.37
N TYR A 171 14.58 -5.83 -0.65
CA TYR A 171 14.17 -6.11 -2.02
C TYR A 171 13.98 -7.61 -2.21
N PHE A 172 12.86 -7.95 -2.85
CA PHE A 172 12.53 -9.32 -3.20
C PHE A 172 13.49 -9.82 -4.29
N ASP A 173 14.10 -10.97 -4.07
CA ASP A 173 15.10 -11.58 -4.96
C ASP A 173 14.53 -12.67 -5.89
N GLY A 174 13.24 -12.99 -5.76
CA GLY A 174 12.57 -14.02 -6.57
C GLY A 174 12.57 -15.42 -5.95
N THR A 175 13.16 -15.60 -4.78
CA THR A 175 13.38 -16.96 -4.23
C THR A 175 12.16 -17.64 -3.61
N CYS A 176 11.09 -16.99 -3.35
CA CYS A 176 9.80 -17.62 -2.98
C CYS A 176 8.74 -16.53 -2.76
N PRO A 177 7.79 -16.34 -3.68
CA PRO A 177 6.77 -15.33 -3.45
C PRO A 177 5.61 -15.91 -2.67
N PRO A 178 5.48 -15.59 -1.38
CA PRO A 178 4.17 -15.49 -0.78
C PRO A 178 3.39 -14.38 -1.48
N ALA A 179 2.10 -14.23 -1.16
CA ALA A 179 1.37 -13.01 -1.51
C ALA A 179 2.19 -11.77 -1.12
N VAL A 180 2.08 -10.70 -1.90
CA VAL A 180 2.84 -9.45 -1.65
C VAL A 180 2.69 -9.01 -0.21
N GLU A 181 1.47 -9.04 0.30
CA GLU A 181 1.10 -8.66 1.66
C GLU A 181 1.86 -9.46 2.72
N ILE A 182 1.97 -10.79 2.51
CA ILE A 182 2.70 -11.67 3.43
C ILE A 182 4.19 -11.32 3.42
N TYR A 183 4.78 -11.12 2.22
CA TYR A 183 6.20 -10.75 2.11
C TYR A 183 6.52 -9.45 2.86
N LEU A 184 5.72 -8.41 2.61
CA LEU A 184 5.90 -7.12 3.24
C LEU A 184 5.76 -7.21 4.76
N THR A 185 4.69 -7.84 5.24
CA THR A 185 4.38 -7.93 6.66
C THR A 185 5.37 -8.82 7.42
N THR A 186 5.77 -9.95 6.83
CA THR A 186 6.79 -10.83 7.43
C THR A 186 8.10 -10.09 7.65
N ASN A 187 8.59 -9.36 6.64
CA ASN A 187 9.82 -8.56 6.80
C ASN A 187 9.67 -7.50 7.90
N TYR A 188 8.56 -6.77 7.93
CA TYR A 188 8.32 -5.77 8.96
C TYR A 188 8.31 -6.36 10.36
N ILE A 189 7.60 -7.47 10.57
CA ILE A 189 7.42 -8.07 11.90
C ILE A 189 8.64 -8.86 12.35
N LEU A 190 9.08 -9.83 11.55
CA LEU A 190 10.14 -10.74 11.97
C LEU A 190 11.53 -10.09 11.92
N ARG A 191 11.76 -9.25 10.92
CA ARG A 191 13.06 -8.61 10.75
C ARG A 191 13.12 -7.23 11.41
N GLY A 192 12.12 -6.36 11.14
CA GLY A 192 12.07 -5.01 11.67
C GLY A 192 11.77 -4.98 13.16
N LYS A 193 10.69 -5.60 13.59
CA LYS A 193 10.25 -5.61 14.99
C LYS A 193 10.84 -6.75 15.82
N LYS A 194 11.34 -7.79 15.16
CA LYS A 194 11.86 -9.02 15.82
C LYS A 194 10.84 -9.64 16.78
N ASP A 195 9.56 -9.55 16.42
CA ASP A 195 8.44 -10.03 17.23
C ASP A 195 8.01 -11.41 16.73
N LEU A 196 8.14 -12.41 17.60
CA LEU A 196 7.79 -13.81 17.34
C LEU A 196 6.46 -14.21 17.98
N SER A 197 5.68 -13.25 18.48
CA SER A 197 4.36 -13.51 19.04
C SER A 197 3.42 -14.10 17.99
N PRO A 198 2.37 -14.84 18.40
CA PRO A 198 1.35 -15.35 17.50
C PRO A 198 0.76 -14.24 16.60
N TRP A 199 0.45 -14.58 15.35
CA TRP A 199 -0.01 -13.58 14.36
C TRP A 199 -1.18 -12.72 14.84
N LYS A 200 -2.18 -13.30 15.50
CA LYS A 200 -3.33 -12.53 16.02
C LYS A 200 -2.95 -11.47 17.04
N GLU A 201 -1.91 -11.72 17.83
CA GLU A 201 -1.39 -10.73 18.78
C GLU A 201 -0.60 -9.64 18.05
N VAL A 202 0.26 -10.05 17.10
CA VAL A 202 1.02 -9.15 16.23
C VAL A 202 0.10 -8.23 15.44
N LEU A 203 -0.95 -8.77 14.81
CA LEU A 203 -1.94 -7.99 14.06
C LEU A 203 -2.55 -6.89 14.95
N ARG A 204 -3.00 -7.24 16.14
CA ARG A 204 -3.59 -6.28 17.09
C ARG A 204 -2.57 -5.29 17.66
N LYS A 205 -1.31 -5.67 17.76
CA LYS A 205 -0.24 -4.83 18.33
C LYS A 205 0.21 -3.75 17.35
N TYR A 206 0.40 -4.09 16.09
CA TYR A 206 1.01 -3.20 15.08
C TYR A 206 0.03 -2.61 14.09
N PHE A 207 -1.16 -3.18 13.95
CA PHE A 207 -2.14 -2.75 12.97
C PHE A 207 -3.46 -2.34 13.64
N TYR A 208 -4.15 -1.42 12.97
CA TYR A 208 -5.49 -0.97 13.28
C TYR A 208 -6.38 -1.25 12.08
N VAL A 209 -7.01 -2.41 12.08
CA VAL A 209 -7.81 -2.88 10.95
C VAL A 209 -9.17 -2.17 10.96
N LYS A 210 -9.53 -1.59 9.83
CA LYS A 210 -10.77 -0.85 9.61
C LYS A 210 -11.54 -1.39 8.42
N ASP A 211 -12.84 -1.16 8.43
CA ASP A 211 -13.72 -1.65 7.38
C ASP A 211 -13.48 -0.94 6.06
N PHE A 212 -13.30 -1.72 5.00
CA PHE A 212 -13.02 -1.26 3.64
C PHE A 212 -14.14 -0.37 3.08
N VAL A 213 -15.42 -0.75 3.30
CA VAL A 213 -16.58 -0.05 2.75
C VAL A 213 -16.99 1.11 3.64
N LYS A 214 -17.09 0.90 4.96
CA LYS A 214 -17.63 1.88 5.90
C LYS A 214 -16.63 2.95 6.28
N ASP A 215 -15.39 2.54 6.58
CA ASP A 215 -14.38 3.42 7.14
C ASP A 215 -13.49 4.04 6.07
N PHE A 216 -13.01 3.27 5.09
CA PHE A 216 -12.17 3.80 4.01
C PHE A 216 -13.00 4.38 2.87
N GLN A 217 -14.14 3.79 2.54
CA GLN A 217 -14.98 4.19 1.41
C GLN A 217 -14.15 4.29 0.13
N ILE A 218 -13.46 3.21 -0.23
CA ILE A 218 -12.59 3.20 -1.41
C ILE A 218 -13.45 3.26 -2.67
N GLY A 219 -13.40 4.38 -3.38
CA GLY A 219 -13.98 4.58 -4.68
C GLY A 219 -13.01 4.21 -5.80
N GLN A 220 -13.51 3.50 -6.79
CA GLN A 220 -12.80 3.05 -7.99
C GLN A 220 -11.61 2.12 -7.73
N TRP A 221 -11.88 0.86 -7.80
CA TRP A 221 -10.92 -0.16 -8.17
C TRP A 221 -11.12 -0.48 -9.65
N MET A 222 -10.42 0.23 -10.52
CA MET A 222 -10.62 0.17 -11.97
C MET A 222 -10.42 -1.20 -12.61
N LYS A 223 -9.93 -2.21 -11.86
CA LYS A 223 -9.72 -3.56 -12.40
C LYS A 223 -10.77 -4.59 -12.00
N PHE A 224 -11.65 -4.32 -11.03
CA PHE A 224 -12.48 -5.38 -10.45
C PHE A 224 -13.99 -5.19 -10.51
N THR A 225 -14.52 -4.00 -10.74
CA THR A 225 -15.97 -3.86 -10.95
C THR A 225 -16.33 -2.61 -11.75
N PRO A 226 -16.94 -2.74 -12.94
CA PRO A 226 -17.54 -1.62 -13.68
C PRO A 226 -18.77 -1.01 -12.99
N GLU A 227 -19.29 -1.61 -11.93
CA GLU A 227 -20.62 -1.34 -11.38
C GLU A 227 -20.66 -0.68 -10.01
N TRP A 228 -19.52 -0.37 -9.39
CA TRP A 228 -19.50 0.38 -8.13
C TRP A 228 -19.44 1.89 -8.39
N ASN A 229 -20.46 2.40 -9.10
CA ASN A 229 -20.84 3.80 -9.02
C ASN A 229 -21.63 3.97 -7.71
N ILE A 230 -20.96 4.47 -6.67
CA ILE A 230 -21.63 5.02 -5.49
C ILE A 230 -21.73 6.51 -5.67
#